data_8bac38c6de64e0684d822c87c73d9af4
#
_entry.id   8bac38c6de64e0684d822c87c73d9af4
#
_cell.length_a   1.000
_cell.length_b   1.000
_cell.length_c   1.000
_cell.angle_alpha   90.00
_cell.angle_beta   90.00
_cell.angle_gamma   90.00
#
_symmetry.space_group_name_H-M   'P 1'
#
loop_
_entity.id
_entity.type
_entity.pdbx_description
1 polymer ?
#
loop_
_entity_poly.entity_id
_entity_poly.type
_entity_poly.pdbx_seq_one_letter_code
_entity_poly.pdbx_strand_id
1 'polypeptide(L)'
;MADLTSPGISVSRREDGIGAEVSGVNLSLPLSSEAFAAINEGFERYRLLVFCKQDLSVKQQVEFSERFGRLEEFPDPKDQAEGYETVLRVSNIERESGNIKPVDDPGHKSFTLGTSSWHIDSSFRTLPSRASMLYGKEIPAAGGDTMFADTTRAYDAL
;
A
#
# COMPACT_ATOMS: atom_id res chain seq x y z
N MET A 1 20.40 14.07 -5.85
CA MET A 1 19.29 14.00 -6.85
C MET A 1 18.22 14.97 -6.38
N ALA A 2 17.75 15.87 -7.24
CA ALA A 2 16.72 16.85 -6.88
C ALA A 2 15.37 16.19 -6.58
N ASP A 3 14.62 16.74 -5.63
CA ASP A 3 13.25 16.35 -5.35
C ASP A 3 12.34 16.68 -6.55
N LEU A 4 11.30 15.88 -6.74
CA LEU A 4 10.28 16.14 -7.74
C LEU A 4 9.24 17.07 -7.13
N THR A 5 9.00 18.20 -7.76
CA THR A 5 7.99 19.18 -7.31
C THR A 5 6.99 19.48 -8.43
N SER A 6 5.73 19.48 -8.08
CA SER A 6 4.62 20.03 -8.88
C SER A 6 3.92 21.10 -8.02
N PRO A 7 3.17 22.05 -8.56
CA PRO A 7 2.47 23.03 -7.73
C PRO A 7 1.72 22.39 -6.57
N GLY A 8 2.19 22.63 -5.34
CA GLY A 8 1.61 22.12 -4.11
C GLY A 8 2.03 20.69 -3.69
N ILE A 9 2.72 19.91 -4.53
CA ILE A 9 3.15 18.54 -4.21
C ILE A 9 4.66 18.46 -4.23
N SER A 10 5.23 17.80 -3.21
CA SER A 10 6.65 17.44 -3.13
C SER A 10 6.82 15.94 -2.94
N VAL A 11 7.75 15.36 -3.69
CA VAL A 11 8.17 13.95 -3.56
C VAL A 11 9.63 13.95 -3.17
N SER A 12 9.89 13.73 -1.90
CA SER A 12 11.22 13.82 -1.28
C SER A 12 11.73 12.46 -0.86
N ARG A 13 12.98 12.14 -1.19
CA ARG A 13 13.60 10.88 -0.80
C ARG A 13 13.62 10.75 0.73
N ARG A 14 13.32 9.56 1.23
CA ARG A 14 13.40 9.25 2.66
C ARG A 14 14.86 9.09 3.10
N GLU A 15 15.14 9.53 4.33
CA GLU A 15 16.48 9.43 4.92
C GLU A 15 16.87 7.98 5.27
N ASP A 16 15.89 7.12 5.54
CA ASP A 16 16.09 5.68 5.82
C ASP A 16 16.53 4.86 4.59
N GLY A 17 16.65 5.49 3.44
CA GLY A 17 17.31 4.96 2.25
C GLY A 17 16.39 4.28 1.23
N ILE A 18 15.14 3.96 1.57
CA ILE A 18 14.17 3.36 0.65
C ILE A 18 12.94 4.25 0.49
N GLY A 19 12.58 4.50 -0.78
CA GLY A 19 11.36 5.20 -1.12
C GLY A 19 11.41 6.71 -0.97
N ALA A 20 10.25 7.32 -1.10
CA ALA A 20 10.06 8.77 -0.95
C ALA A 20 8.77 9.07 -0.18
N GLU A 21 8.76 10.20 0.50
CA GLU A 21 7.55 10.77 1.11
C GLU A 21 6.89 11.75 0.13
N VAL A 22 5.56 11.63 0.00
CA VAL A 22 4.74 12.55 -0.77
C VAL A 22 4.00 13.48 0.18
N SER A 23 4.25 14.76 0.05
CA SER A 23 3.64 15.81 0.86
C SER A 23 2.87 16.82 0.01
N GLY A 24 1.99 17.62 0.64
CA GLY A 24 1.18 18.62 -0.04
C GLY A 24 -0.02 18.03 -0.80
N VAL A 25 -0.37 16.77 -0.58
CA VAL A 25 -1.51 16.10 -1.22
C VAL A 25 -2.53 15.66 -0.19
N ASN A 26 -3.81 15.76 -0.56
CA ASN A 26 -4.93 15.13 0.15
C ASN A 26 -5.62 14.16 -0.80
N LEU A 27 -5.42 12.87 -0.59
CA LEU A 27 -5.94 11.80 -1.43
C LEU A 27 -7.47 11.59 -1.27
N SER A 28 -8.09 12.23 -0.28
CA SER A 28 -9.56 12.22 -0.14
C SER A 28 -10.25 13.15 -1.16
N LEU A 29 -9.49 13.97 -1.87
CA LEU A 29 -9.96 14.90 -2.89
C LEU A 29 -9.54 14.44 -4.30
N PRO A 30 -10.29 14.83 -5.34
CA PRO A 30 -9.88 14.56 -6.71
C PRO A 30 -8.50 15.17 -7.01
N LEU A 31 -7.60 14.36 -7.56
CA LEU A 31 -6.28 14.80 -7.99
C LEU A 31 -6.30 15.29 -9.43
N SER A 32 -5.64 16.40 -9.71
CA SER A 32 -5.38 16.84 -11.09
C SER A 32 -4.49 15.83 -11.83
N SER A 33 -4.47 15.89 -13.15
CA SER A 33 -3.60 15.03 -13.96
C SER A 33 -2.12 15.32 -13.72
N GLU A 34 -1.77 16.58 -13.51
CA GLU A 34 -0.41 17.02 -13.20
C GLU A 34 0.06 16.53 -11.84
N ALA A 35 -0.81 16.60 -10.83
CA ALA A 35 -0.55 16.08 -9.49
C ALA A 35 -0.30 14.57 -9.51
N PHE A 36 -1.15 13.84 -10.23
CA PHE A 36 -0.96 12.39 -10.38
C PHE A 36 0.30 12.06 -11.20
N ALA A 37 0.61 12.81 -12.23
CA ALA A 37 1.83 12.60 -13.03
C ALA A 37 3.09 12.72 -12.15
N ALA A 38 3.16 13.72 -11.26
CA ALA A 38 4.27 13.86 -10.32
C ALA A 38 4.37 12.68 -9.33
N ILE A 39 3.23 12.20 -8.82
CA ILE A 39 3.18 11.02 -7.95
C ILE A 39 3.66 9.78 -8.71
N ASN A 40 3.17 9.57 -9.93
CA ASN A 40 3.53 8.44 -10.76
C ASN A 40 5.03 8.46 -11.13
N GLU A 41 5.59 9.62 -11.48
CA GLU A 41 7.02 9.78 -11.70
C GLU A 41 7.82 9.44 -10.44
N GLY A 42 7.34 9.92 -9.28
CA GLY A 42 7.93 9.58 -7.99
C GLY A 42 7.92 8.07 -7.72
N PHE A 43 6.82 7.38 -8.03
CA PHE A 43 6.71 5.94 -7.89
C PHE A 43 7.70 5.20 -8.81
N GLU A 44 7.79 5.58 -10.08
CA GLU A 44 8.75 5.00 -11.02
C GLU A 44 10.21 5.21 -10.60
N ARG A 45 10.49 6.33 -9.93
CA ARG A 45 11.84 6.69 -9.51
C ARG A 45 12.25 6.04 -8.19
N TYR A 46 11.35 6.02 -7.20
CA TYR A 46 11.65 5.61 -5.82
C TYR A 46 11.11 4.25 -5.43
N ARG A 47 10.22 3.64 -6.23
CA ARG A 47 9.61 2.31 -6.05
C ARG A 47 8.68 2.15 -4.84
N LEU A 48 8.82 3.01 -3.85
CA LEU A 48 7.99 3.08 -2.66
C LEU A 48 7.62 4.53 -2.39
N LEU A 49 6.33 4.80 -2.21
CA LEU A 49 5.84 6.12 -1.78
C LEU A 49 5.10 6.01 -0.46
N VAL A 50 5.34 6.97 0.42
CA VAL A 50 4.66 7.09 1.70
C VAL A 50 3.84 8.37 1.71
N PHE A 51 2.55 8.25 2.00
CA PHE A 51 1.60 9.35 2.12
C PHE A 51 1.18 9.47 3.57
N CYS A 52 1.77 10.38 4.31
CA CYS A 52 1.45 10.57 5.72
C CYS A 52 0.10 11.28 5.91
N LYS A 53 -0.56 10.99 7.05
CA LYS A 53 -1.74 11.72 7.54
C LYS A 53 -2.90 11.79 6.53
N GLN A 54 -3.12 10.72 5.78
CA GLN A 54 -4.29 10.60 4.91
C GLN A 54 -5.47 10.03 5.69
N ASP A 55 -6.66 10.58 5.44
CA ASP A 55 -7.93 10.06 5.96
C ASP A 55 -8.82 9.71 4.76
N LEU A 56 -8.91 8.40 4.47
CA LEU A 56 -9.57 7.88 3.29
C LEU A 56 -10.70 6.93 3.65
N SER A 57 -11.85 7.11 2.98
CA SER A 57 -12.81 6.03 2.83
C SER A 57 -12.26 4.94 1.89
N VAL A 58 -12.81 3.73 1.96
CA VAL A 58 -12.43 2.64 1.04
C VAL A 58 -12.67 3.06 -0.41
N LYS A 59 -13.76 3.77 -0.68
CA LYS A 59 -14.06 4.32 -2.01
C LYS A 59 -12.94 5.22 -2.53
N GLN A 60 -12.45 6.16 -1.72
CA GLN A 60 -11.38 7.07 -2.11
C GLN A 60 -10.05 6.34 -2.31
N GLN A 61 -9.76 5.32 -1.51
CA GLN A 61 -8.61 4.44 -1.73
C GLN A 61 -8.71 3.73 -3.09
N VAL A 62 -9.87 3.19 -3.44
CA VAL A 62 -10.14 2.56 -4.73
C VAL A 62 -9.94 3.54 -5.88
N GLU A 63 -10.60 4.71 -5.83
CA GLU A 63 -10.50 5.75 -6.87
C GLU A 63 -9.06 6.21 -7.09
N PHE A 64 -8.27 6.34 -6.04
CA PHE A 64 -6.85 6.66 -6.17
C PHE A 64 -6.05 5.48 -6.77
N SER A 65 -6.32 4.26 -6.35
CA SER A 65 -5.63 3.06 -6.83
C SER A 65 -5.88 2.80 -8.32
N GLU A 66 -7.10 3.04 -8.81
CA GLU A 66 -7.48 2.91 -10.23
C GLU A 66 -6.63 3.79 -11.17
N ARG A 67 -6.06 4.89 -10.65
CA ARG A 67 -5.15 5.75 -11.41
C ARG A 67 -3.86 5.04 -11.85
N PHE A 68 -3.46 3.99 -11.14
CA PHE A 68 -2.27 3.17 -11.47
C PHE A 68 -2.56 2.03 -12.43
N GLY A 69 -3.83 1.72 -12.69
CA GLY A 69 -4.25 0.69 -13.62
C GLY A 69 -5.41 -0.16 -13.10
N ARG A 70 -5.65 -1.28 -13.78
CA ARG A 70 -6.69 -2.22 -13.37
C ARG A 70 -6.38 -2.80 -12.00
N LEU A 71 -7.39 -2.82 -11.12
CA LEU A 71 -7.28 -3.40 -9.78
C LEU A 71 -7.43 -4.93 -9.83
N GLU A 72 -6.76 -5.59 -8.90
CA GLU A 72 -6.95 -7.01 -8.61
C GLU A 72 -8.24 -7.22 -7.83
N GLU A 73 -8.94 -8.31 -8.09
CA GLU A 73 -10.19 -8.69 -7.43
C GLU A 73 -9.95 -9.83 -6.44
N PHE A 74 -10.58 -9.72 -5.27
CA PHE A 74 -10.59 -10.72 -4.20
C PHE A 74 -12.01 -11.30 -4.10
N PRO A 75 -12.27 -12.49 -4.68
CA PRO A 75 -13.64 -13.00 -4.86
C PRO A 75 -14.32 -13.43 -3.55
N ASP A 76 -13.56 -13.73 -2.48
CA ASP A 76 -14.14 -14.14 -1.21
C ASP A 76 -14.58 -12.91 -0.39
N PRO A 77 -15.90 -12.72 -0.14
CA PRO A 77 -16.41 -11.56 0.59
C PRO A 77 -15.86 -11.38 2.00
N LYS A 78 -15.40 -12.46 2.64
CA LYS A 78 -14.80 -12.38 3.99
C LYS A 78 -13.46 -11.65 3.99
N ASP A 79 -12.76 -11.66 2.86
CA ASP A 79 -11.45 -11.02 2.69
C ASP A 79 -11.58 -9.55 2.23
N GLN A 80 -12.77 -9.13 1.77
CA GLN A 80 -13.00 -7.79 1.23
C GLN A 80 -13.17 -6.74 2.32
N ALA A 81 -12.75 -5.53 2.07
CA ALA A 81 -13.02 -4.38 2.93
C ALA A 81 -14.35 -3.71 2.54
N GLU A 82 -15.31 -3.66 3.48
CA GLU A 82 -16.59 -2.95 3.31
C GLU A 82 -17.36 -3.30 2.01
N GLY A 83 -17.19 -4.55 1.52
CA GLY A 83 -17.86 -5.01 0.29
C GLY A 83 -17.19 -4.58 -1.03
N TYR A 84 -15.98 -4.03 -0.97
CA TYR A 84 -15.18 -3.73 -2.15
C TYR A 84 -14.32 -4.93 -2.55
N GLU A 85 -14.62 -5.55 -3.69
CA GLU A 85 -13.92 -6.73 -4.20
C GLU A 85 -12.44 -6.48 -4.51
N THR A 86 -12.07 -5.22 -4.69
CA THR A 86 -10.70 -4.79 -5.04
C THR A 86 -9.86 -4.38 -3.84
N VAL A 87 -10.38 -4.51 -2.61
CA VAL A 87 -9.67 -4.15 -1.39
C VAL A 87 -9.63 -5.29 -0.40
N LEU A 88 -8.45 -5.86 -0.20
CA LEU A 88 -8.21 -6.89 0.79
C LEU A 88 -8.17 -6.28 2.20
N ARG A 89 -8.97 -6.83 3.11
CA ARG A 89 -8.94 -6.44 4.52
C ARG A 89 -7.92 -7.28 5.28
N VAL A 90 -6.83 -6.67 5.67
CA VAL A 90 -5.82 -7.26 6.56
C VAL A 90 -6.13 -6.87 8.00
N SER A 91 -6.53 -7.82 8.85
CA SER A 91 -6.94 -7.51 10.24
C SER A 91 -6.87 -8.74 11.14
N ASN A 92 -6.44 -8.52 12.37
CA ASN A 92 -6.56 -9.49 13.47
C ASN A 92 -7.86 -9.32 14.27
N ILE A 93 -8.78 -8.47 13.81
CA ILE A 93 -10.07 -8.24 14.47
C ILE A 93 -11.15 -9.03 13.71
N GLU A 94 -11.94 -9.82 14.45
CA GLU A 94 -13.12 -10.47 13.91
C GLU A 94 -14.17 -9.45 13.48
N ARG A 95 -14.73 -9.65 12.30
CA ARG A 95 -15.69 -8.71 11.72
C ARG A 95 -17.01 -8.64 12.51
N GLU A 96 -17.48 -9.81 12.96
CA GLU A 96 -18.79 -9.93 13.61
C GLU A 96 -18.77 -9.52 15.08
N SER A 97 -17.76 -9.95 15.82
CA SER A 97 -17.65 -9.71 17.25
C SER A 97 -16.88 -8.44 17.63
N GLY A 98 -16.02 -7.94 16.73
CA GLY A 98 -15.08 -6.87 17.03
C GLY A 98 -13.94 -7.27 17.97
N ASN A 99 -13.82 -8.56 18.30
CA ASN A 99 -12.77 -9.06 19.18
C ASN A 99 -11.47 -9.32 18.43
N ILE A 100 -10.35 -9.18 19.14
CA ILE A 100 -9.05 -9.57 18.61
C ILE A 100 -9.00 -11.10 18.52
N LYS A 101 -8.65 -11.62 17.35
CA LYS A 101 -8.45 -13.05 17.12
C LYS A 101 -7.33 -13.58 18.00
N PRO A 102 -7.50 -14.77 18.58
CA PRO A 102 -6.42 -15.42 19.31
C PRO A 102 -5.16 -15.58 18.43
N VAL A 103 -3.99 -15.49 19.05
CA VAL A 103 -2.69 -15.65 18.32
C VAL A 103 -2.57 -17.04 17.69
N ASP A 104 -3.26 -18.04 18.23
CA ASP A 104 -3.30 -19.41 17.75
C ASP A 104 -4.44 -19.69 16.75
N ASP A 105 -5.25 -18.70 16.39
CA ASP A 105 -6.26 -18.84 15.35
C ASP A 105 -5.62 -19.35 14.04
N PRO A 106 -6.12 -20.46 13.44
CA PRO A 106 -5.48 -21.07 12.27
C PRO A 106 -5.42 -20.13 11.04
N GLY A 107 -6.45 -19.32 10.83
CA GLY A 107 -6.50 -18.37 9.72
C GLY A 107 -5.49 -17.23 9.92
N HIS A 108 -5.42 -16.71 11.14
CA HIS A 108 -4.45 -15.68 11.51
C HIS A 108 -3.00 -16.19 11.38
N LYS A 109 -2.72 -17.40 11.87
CA LYS A 109 -1.39 -18.02 11.71
C LYS A 109 -1.01 -18.24 10.26
N SER A 110 -1.91 -18.75 9.44
CA SER A 110 -1.66 -18.99 8.02
C SER A 110 -1.31 -17.70 7.30
N PHE A 111 -2.08 -16.64 7.55
CA PHE A 111 -1.82 -15.32 6.98
C PHE A 111 -0.48 -14.75 7.46
N THR A 112 -0.23 -14.76 8.78
CA THR A 112 1.00 -14.23 9.37
C THR A 112 2.24 -14.97 8.87
N LEU A 113 2.20 -16.30 8.78
CA LEU A 113 3.31 -17.10 8.27
C LEU A 113 3.58 -16.82 6.79
N GLY A 114 2.52 -16.65 5.97
CA GLY A 114 2.65 -16.31 4.55
C GLY A 114 3.29 -14.93 4.33
N THR A 115 2.94 -13.96 5.15
CA THR A 115 3.40 -12.57 5.02
C THR A 115 4.69 -12.23 5.77
N SER A 116 5.17 -13.13 6.65
CA SER A 116 6.42 -12.91 7.40
C SER A 116 7.70 -13.18 6.60
N SER A 117 7.60 -13.81 5.45
CA SER A 117 8.73 -14.02 4.54
C SER A 117 8.78 -12.95 3.47
N TRP A 118 9.99 -12.64 2.97
CA TRP A 118 10.14 -11.76 1.82
C TRP A 118 9.42 -12.31 0.60
N HIS A 119 8.53 -11.51 0.02
CA HIS A 119 7.72 -11.90 -1.13
C HIS A 119 7.42 -10.68 -2.02
N ILE A 120 6.88 -10.95 -3.18
CA ILE A 120 6.31 -9.96 -4.10
C ILE A 120 4.83 -10.33 -4.26
N ASP A 121 3.95 -9.38 -3.98
CA ASP A 121 2.51 -9.57 -4.16
C ASP A 121 2.18 -9.87 -5.63
N SER A 122 1.16 -10.69 -5.84
CA SER A 122 0.59 -11.02 -7.17
C SER A 122 1.58 -11.57 -8.21
N SER A 123 2.82 -11.91 -7.83
CA SER A 123 3.84 -12.44 -8.74
C SER A 123 3.47 -13.78 -9.37
N PHE A 124 2.53 -14.51 -8.79
CA PHE A 124 1.97 -15.78 -9.30
C PHE A 124 0.87 -15.59 -10.36
N ARG A 125 0.43 -14.34 -10.59
CA ARG A 125 -0.58 -14.03 -11.60
C ARG A 125 0.03 -13.97 -13.00
N THR A 126 -0.74 -14.32 -14.02
CA THR A 126 -0.35 -14.14 -15.43
C THR A 126 -0.03 -12.68 -15.76
N LEU A 127 -0.80 -11.77 -15.17
CA LEU A 127 -0.55 -10.33 -15.21
C LEU A 127 -0.37 -9.84 -13.76
N PRO A 128 0.85 -9.67 -13.29
CA PRO A 128 1.13 -9.16 -11.94
C PRO A 128 0.60 -7.74 -11.75
N SER A 129 0.24 -7.41 -10.53
CA SER A 129 -0.12 -6.03 -10.17
C SER A 129 1.11 -5.11 -10.30
N ARG A 130 0.87 -3.90 -10.83
CA ARG A 130 1.92 -2.87 -10.98
C ARG A 130 2.41 -2.35 -9.64
N ALA A 131 1.50 -2.29 -8.66
CA ALA A 131 1.77 -1.79 -7.32
C ALA A 131 0.82 -2.43 -6.32
N SER A 132 1.26 -2.55 -5.07
CA SER A 132 0.41 -2.80 -3.91
C SER A 132 0.23 -1.52 -3.13
N MET A 133 -0.98 -1.26 -2.64
CA MET A 133 -1.31 -0.07 -1.87
C MET A 133 -1.84 -0.47 -0.50
N LEU A 134 -1.14 -0.08 0.56
CA LEU A 134 -1.51 -0.34 1.93
C LEU A 134 -2.05 0.94 2.59
N TYR A 135 -3.21 0.85 3.21
CA TYR A 135 -3.76 1.92 4.02
C TYR A 135 -3.95 1.47 5.46
N GLY A 136 -3.19 2.07 6.38
CA GLY A 136 -3.27 1.78 7.81
C GLY A 136 -4.44 2.50 8.47
N LYS A 137 -5.51 1.76 8.80
CA LYS A 137 -6.66 2.28 9.55
C LYS A 137 -6.41 2.27 11.06
N GLU A 138 -5.87 1.16 11.56
CA GLU A 138 -5.50 0.97 12.96
C GLU A 138 -4.08 0.43 13.00
N ILE A 139 -3.18 1.17 13.62
CA ILE A 139 -1.76 0.83 13.66
C ILE A 139 -1.38 0.64 15.14
N PRO A 140 -0.74 -0.49 15.50
CA PRO A 140 -0.29 -0.72 16.87
C PRO A 140 0.79 0.29 17.26
N ALA A 141 0.86 0.62 18.56
CA ALA A 141 1.87 1.53 19.09
C ALA A 141 3.31 0.97 18.99
N ALA A 142 3.46 -0.35 18.86
CA ALA A 142 4.74 -1.03 18.69
C ALA A 142 4.57 -2.35 17.95
N GLY A 143 5.51 -2.68 17.08
CA GLY A 143 5.51 -3.89 16.28
C GLY A 143 4.55 -3.85 15.08
N GLY A 144 4.49 -4.95 14.32
CA GLY A 144 3.65 -5.05 13.12
C GLY A 144 4.19 -4.23 11.94
N ASP A 145 5.47 -3.94 11.92
CA ASP A 145 6.10 -3.16 10.87
C ASP A 145 6.05 -3.87 9.52
N THR A 146 5.79 -3.10 8.46
CA THR A 146 5.95 -3.57 7.08
C THR A 146 7.32 -3.18 6.58
N MET A 147 8.13 -4.18 6.23
CA MET A 147 9.47 -3.98 5.71
C MET A 147 9.51 -4.08 4.19
N PHE A 148 10.33 -3.27 3.55
CA PHE A 148 10.51 -3.25 2.11
C PHE A 148 11.97 -3.47 1.74
N ALA A 149 12.22 -4.17 0.62
CA ALA A 149 13.54 -4.33 0.03
C ALA A 149 13.53 -3.90 -1.43
N ASP A 150 14.52 -3.11 -1.81
CA ASP A 150 14.69 -2.67 -3.20
C ASP A 150 15.51 -3.71 -3.99
N THR A 151 14.80 -4.51 -4.78
CA THR A 151 15.43 -5.56 -5.59
C THR A 151 16.22 -5.01 -6.78
N THR A 152 15.93 -3.79 -7.26
CA THR A 152 16.72 -3.12 -8.30
C THR A 152 18.12 -2.81 -7.77
N ARG A 153 18.20 -2.22 -6.58
CA ARG A 153 19.49 -1.94 -5.93
C ARG A 153 20.24 -3.22 -5.56
N ALA A 154 19.52 -4.28 -5.19
CA ALA A 154 20.15 -5.57 -4.94
C ALA A 154 20.76 -6.16 -6.22
N TYR A 155 20.06 -6.06 -7.35
CA TYR A 155 20.57 -6.49 -8.66
C TYR A 155 21.78 -5.67 -9.11
N ASP A 156 21.73 -4.34 -8.94
CA ASP A 156 22.83 -3.44 -9.33
C ASP A 156 24.12 -3.65 -8.49
N ALA A 157 23.99 -4.34 -7.34
CA ALA A 157 25.10 -4.66 -6.45
C ALA A 157 25.77 -6.03 -6.73
N LEU A 158 25.24 -6.80 -7.69
CA LEU A 158 25.82 -8.09 -8.14
C LEU A 158 26.96 -7.87 -9.12
#